data_da5b9e30ded10f06b53d2e9a0148ae78
#
_entry.id   da5b9e30ded10f06b53d2e9a0148ae78
#
_cell.length_a   1.000
_cell.length_b   1.000
_cell.length_c   1.000
_cell.angle_alpha   90.00
_cell.angle_beta   90.00
_cell.angle_gamma   90.00
#
_symmetry.space_group_name_H-M   'P 1'
#
loop_
_entity.id
_entity.type
_entity.pdbx_description
1 polymer ?
#
loop_
_entity_poly.entity_id
_entity_poly.type
_entity_poly.pdbx_seq_one_letter_code
_entity_poly.pdbx_strand_id
1 'polypeptide(L)'
;AQTRIHPDLVRMVFYPVAIVAGRVRTNVVLEEYAYLDGEKAWTQTIMGEAVKYTGQKRLKATIQAVLEPLKVRVISKGNAVPYYLSKPLQKAMHDSMRDMNCFRLLGRSLCPTDLIDLSENRCILGEGQYQWFSIDYSAATDNLSAALSSRIMQRLLQNQDEEIKQMWMSVLAPHYCRYPFPYSEQVKPVEQKNGQLMGSILSFPILCLANLGLYLYNLREDSRPLRDKLNGVLVNGDDMLYVAKHSMWERHVEIGKSVGLVMSPGKAYY
;
A
#
# COMPACT_ATOMS: atom_id res chain seq x y z
N ALA A 1 -16.40 21.63 12.39
CA ALA A 1 -17.42 20.60 12.25
C ALA A 1 -16.99 19.71 11.10
N GLN A 2 -16.64 18.43 11.36
CA GLN A 2 -16.47 17.44 10.31
C GLN A 2 -17.88 17.16 9.74
N THR A 3 -18.17 17.70 8.59
CA THR A 3 -19.33 17.30 7.80
C THR A 3 -19.16 15.82 7.50
N ARG A 4 -19.96 14.97 8.13
CA ARG A 4 -20.03 13.56 7.78
C ARG A 4 -20.57 13.47 6.36
N ILE A 5 -19.69 13.11 5.44
CA ILE A 5 -20.08 12.84 4.05
C ILE A 5 -20.89 11.56 4.05
N HIS A 6 -22.06 11.59 3.41
CA HIS A 6 -22.92 10.43 3.32
C HIS A 6 -22.18 9.27 2.64
N PRO A 7 -22.21 8.04 3.18
CA PRO A 7 -21.47 6.90 2.62
C PRO A 7 -21.75 6.63 1.14
N ASP A 8 -22.94 6.95 0.70
CA ASP A 8 -23.38 6.70 -0.67
C ASP A 8 -22.82 7.73 -1.67
N LEU A 9 -22.54 8.94 -1.22
CA LEU A 9 -21.82 9.95 -2.02
C LEU A 9 -20.43 9.47 -2.41
N VAL A 10 -19.80 8.76 -1.50
CA VAL A 10 -18.52 8.07 -1.74
C VAL A 10 -18.67 7.01 -2.82
N ARG A 11 -19.76 6.27 -2.86
CA ARG A 11 -20.04 5.26 -3.90
C ARG A 11 -20.21 5.86 -5.29
N MET A 12 -20.83 7.03 -5.42
CA MET A 12 -21.03 7.72 -6.70
C MET A 12 -19.73 8.20 -7.33
N VAL A 13 -18.84 8.79 -6.51
CA VAL A 13 -17.52 9.26 -6.97
C VAL A 13 -16.62 8.08 -7.37
N PHE A 14 -16.91 6.87 -6.88
CA PHE A 14 -16.01 5.72 -6.94
C PHE A 14 -16.56 4.52 -7.71
N TYR A 15 -17.59 4.70 -8.48
CA TYR A 15 -18.09 3.68 -9.39
C TYR A 15 -16.98 3.03 -10.24
N PRO A 16 -15.99 3.77 -10.77
CA PRO A 16 -14.86 3.16 -11.47
C PRO A 16 -14.01 2.22 -10.61
N VAL A 17 -13.93 2.42 -9.29
CA VAL A 17 -13.13 1.58 -8.38
C VAL A 17 -13.75 0.19 -8.19
N ALA A 18 -15.07 0.09 -8.25
CA ALA A 18 -15.78 -1.20 -8.19
C ALA A 18 -15.39 -2.13 -9.36
N ILE A 19 -14.98 -1.55 -10.50
CA ILE A 19 -14.50 -2.28 -11.67
C ILE A 19 -13.10 -2.87 -11.43
N VAL A 20 -12.24 -2.19 -10.67
CA VAL A 20 -10.88 -2.68 -10.33
C VAL A 20 -10.95 -3.96 -9.49
N ALA A 21 -11.95 -4.07 -8.62
CA ALA A 21 -12.13 -5.23 -7.76
C ALA A 21 -12.87 -6.40 -8.43
N GLY A 22 -13.17 -6.32 -9.73
CA GLY A 22 -13.91 -7.37 -10.46
C GLY A 22 -15.38 -7.54 -10.01
N ARG A 23 -15.86 -6.66 -9.14
CA ARG A 23 -17.25 -6.65 -8.65
C ARG A 23 -18.03 -5.55 -9.35
N VAL A 24 -18.52 -5.84 -10.55
CA VAL A 24 -19.49 -4.98 -11.25
C VAL A 24 -20.78 -4.97 -10.45
N ARG A 25 -21.00 -3.92 -9.67
CA ARG A 25 -22.36 -3.60 -9.20
C ARG A 25 -22.95 -2.59 -10.17
N THR A 26 -24.09 -2.98 -10.71
CA THR A 26 -24.83 -2.31 -11.77
C THR A 26 -25.16 -0.84 -11.46
N ASN A 27 -25.37 -0.06 -12.53
CA ASN A 27 -25.71 1.36 -12.62
C ASN A 27 -26.88 1.85 -11.73
N VAL A 28 -27.62 0.96 -11.10
CA VAL A 28 -28.81 1.27 -10.29
C VAL A 28 -28.53 2.25 -9.16
N VAL A 29 -27.31 2.23 -8.57
CA VAL A 29 -26.95 3.11 -7.45
C VAL A 29 -26.74 4.55 -7.90
N LEU A 30 -26.37 4.79 -9.15
CA LEU A 30 -26.15 6.15 -9.66
C LEU A 30 -27.45 6.91 -9.92
N GLU A 31 -28.51 6.23 -10.28
CA GLU A 31 -29.81 6.84 -10.57
C GLU A 31 -30.54 7.28 -9.29
N GLU A 32 -30.43 6.52 -8.21
CA GLU A 32 -31.09 6.81 -6.93
C GLU A 32 -30.56 8.08 -6.25
N TYR A 33 -29.29 8.43 -6.46
CA TYR A 33 -28.63 9.60 -5.85
C TYR A 33 -28.62 10.85 -6.75
N ALA A 34 -29.07 10.73 -7.98
CA ALA A 34 -29.19 11.86 -8.90
C ALA A 34 -30.21 12.91 -8.44
N TYR A 35 -31.03 12.60 -7.47
CA TYR A 35 -32.15 13.45 -7.04
C TYR A 35 -31.87 14.36 -5.84
N LEU A 36 -30.73 14.24 -5.19
CA LEU A 36 -30.40 15.09 -4.04
C LEU A 36 -29.50 16.26 -4.48
N ASP A 37 -30.09 17.42 -4.71
CA ASP A 37 -29.38 18.63 -5.23
C ASP A 37 -28.16 19.02 -4.40
N GLY A 38 -28.20 18.86 -3.08
CA GLY A 38 -27.07 19.14 -2.19
C GLY A 38 -25.91 18.14 -2.37
N GLU A 39 -26.20 16.87 -2.66
CA GLU A 39 -25.19 15.84 -2.88
C GLU A 39 -24.54 15.95 -4.25
N LYS A 40 -25.30 16.38 -5.28
CA LYS A 40 -24.73 16.69 -6.60
C LYS A 40 -23.75 17.87 -6.52
N ALA A 41 -24.14 18.96 -5.86
CA ALA A 41 -23.28 20.13 -5.69
C ALA A 41 -21.98 19.74 -4.94
N TRP A 42 -22.08 18.90 -3.92
CA TRP A 42 -20.95 18.38 -3.17
C TRP A 42 -20.04 17.48 -4.01
N THR A 43 -20.61 16.55 -4.75
CA THR A 43 -19.86 15.66 -5.67
C THR A 43 -19.14 16.48 -6.73
N GLN A 44 -19.80 17.45 -7.36
CA GLN A 44 -19.19 18.35 -8.34
C GLN A 44 -18.06 19.17 -7.73
N THR A 45 -18.24 19.66 -6.49
CA THR A 45 -17.20 20.40 -5.78
C THR A 45 -15.98 19.54 -5.52
N ILE A 46 -16.15 18.30 -5.04
CA ILE A 46 -15.04 17.38 -4.79
C ILE A 46 -14.36 16.98 -6.09
N MET A 47 -15.11 16.68 -7.14
CA MET A 47 -14.52 16.35 -8.44
C MET A 47 -13.78 17.57 -9.04
N GLY A 48 -14.33 18.77 -8.94
CA GLY A 48 -13.66 20.00 -9.33
C GLY A 48 -12.38 20.26 -8.53
N GLU A 49 -12.38 19.98 -7.23
CA GLU A 49 -11.17 20.03 -6.42
C GLU A 49 -10.15 18.96 -6.83
N ALA A 50 -10.61 17.73 -7.14
CA ALA A 50 -9.75 16.65 -7.60
C ALA A 50 -9.04 17.02 -8.91
N VAL A 51 -9.74 17.60 -9.87
CA VAL A 51 -9.17 18.06 -11.15
C VAL A 51 -8.06 19.10 -10.94
N LYS A 52 -8.16 19.96 -9.93
CA LYS A 52 -7.09 20.91 -9.58
C LYS A 52 -5.78 20.22 -9.18
N TYR A 53 -5.85 18.98 -8.70
CA TYR A 53 -4.67 18.20 -8.30
C TYR A 53 -4.11 17.33 -9.43
N THR A 54 -4.89 17.00 -10.46
CA THR A 54 -4.40 16.18 -11.58
C THR A 54 -3.29 16.86 -12.37
N GLY A 55 -3.31 18.18 -12.48
CA GLY A 55 -2.25 18.97 -13.13
C GLY A 55 -1.05 19.29 -12.25
N GLN A 56 -1.10 18.99 -10.94
CA GLN A 56 0.01 19.27 -10.04
C GLN A 56 1.09 18.19 -10.16
N LYS A 57 2.32 18.61 -10.46
CA LYS A 57 3.46 17.69 -10.52
C LYS A 57 3.74 17.01 -9.19
N ARG A 58 3.40 17.64 -8.05
CA ARG A 58 3.65 17.14 -6.70
C ARG A 58 2.68 17.69 -5.67
N LEU A 59 2.17 16.83 -4.83
CA LEU A 59 1.35 17.22 -3.69
C LEU A 59 2.25 17.71 -2.52
N LYS A 60 1.62 18.35 -1.54
CA LYS A 60 2.29 18.81 -0.33
C LYS A 60 1.97 17.87 0.82
N ALA A 61 2.95 17.62 1.69
CA ALA A 61 2.75 16.89 2.93
C ALA A 61 3.36 17.68 4.10
N THR A 62 2.74 17.61 5.27
CA THR A 62 3.27 18.19 6.50
C THR A 62 3.80 17.06 7.37
N ILE A 63 5.06 17.16 7.77
CA ILE A 63 5.70 16.21 8.69
C ILE A 63 5.13 16.40 10.09
N GLN A 64 4.78 15.32 10.76
CA GLN A 64 4.25 15.34 12.11
C GLN A 64 4.84 14.21 12.94
N ALA A 65 5.27 14.53 14.15
CA ALA A 65 5.67 13.54 15.13
C ALA A 65 4.43 13.00 15.86
N VAL A 66 4.34 11.68 15.97
CA VAL A 66 3.34 10.97 16.78
C VAL A 66 4.09 10.28 17.93
N LEU A 67 3.71 10.62 19.15
CA LEU A 67 4.29 10.04 20.35
C LEU A 67 3.57 8.73 20.67
N GLU A 68 4.32 7.65 20.72
CA GLU A 68 3.91 6.34 21.20
C GLU A 68 4.73 5.98 22.45
N PRO A 69 4.28 5.07 23.30
CA PRO A 69 5.10 4.60 24.42
C PRO A 69 6.47 4.12 23.93
N LEU A 70 7.54 4.72 24.45
CA LEU A 70 8.94 4.40 24.14
C LEU A 70 9.37 4.65 22.68
N LYS A 71 8.54 5.29 21.85
CA LYS A 71 8.85 5.54 20.44
C LYS A 71 8.24 6.84 19.92
N VAL A 72 8.96 7.53 19.06
CA VAL A 72 8.43 8.65 18.27
C VAL A 72 8.33 8.19 16.82
N ARG A 73 7.13 8.21 16.25
CA ARG A 73 6.95 7.99 14.81
C ARG A 73 6.85 9.31 14.09
N VAL A 74 7.58 9.45 13.01
CA VAL A 74 7.45 10.58 12.09
C VAL A 74 6.50 10.17 10.98
N ILE A 75 5.34 10.84 10.92
CA ILE A 75 4.35 10.61 9.86
C ILE A 75 4.23 11.84 8.98
N SER A 76 3.66 11.66 7.81
CA SER A 76 3.40 12.74 6.86
C SER A 76 1.90 12.87 6.62
N LYS A 77 1.37 14.06 6.86
CA LYS A 77 -0.02 14.42 6.60
C LYS A 77 -0.12 15.06 5.22
N GLY A 78 -0.65 14.33 4.24
CA GLY A 78 -0.82 14.80 2.87
C GLY A 78 -2.04 15.68 2.66
N ASN A 79 -2.27 16.06 1.42
CA ASN A 79 -3.44 16.86 1.01
C ASN A 79 -4.74 16.08 1.26
N ALA A 80 -5.69 16.70 1.96
CA ALA A 80 -6.91 16.04 2.40
C ALA A 80 -7.78 15.53 1.23
N VAL A 81 -7.96 16.33 0.17
CA VAL A 81 -8.85 16.01 -0.94
C VAL A 81 -8.34 14.80 -1.73
N PRO A 82 -7.11 14.76 -2.29
CA PRO A 82 -6.61 13.56 -2.98
C PRO A 82 -6.60 12.31 -2.10
N TYR A 83 -6.24 12.46 -0.81
CA TYR A 83 -6.22 11.33 0.12
C TYR A 83 -7.63 10.81 0.39
N TYR A 84 -8.60 11.71 0.57
CA TYR A 84 -9.99 11.32 0.74
C TYR A 84 -10.52 10.58 -0.49
N LEU A 85 -10.27 11.10 -1.68
CA LEU A 85 -10.67 10.51 -2.96
C LEU A 85 -9.94 9.18 -3.26
N SER A 86 -8.83 8.90 -2.58
CA SER A 86 -8.11 7.62 -2.69
C SER A 86 -8.59 6.55 -1.71
N LYS A 87 -9.47 6.89 -0.76
CA LYS A 87 -10.01 5.93 0.22
C LYS A 87 -10.68 4.70 -0.39
N PRO A 88 -11.50 4.81 -1.44
CA PRO A 88 -12.11 3.64 -2.05
C PRO A 88 -11.12 2.74 -2.76
N LEU A 89 -10.08 3.30 -3.40
CA LEU A 89 -9.00 2.49 -3.94
C LEU A 89 -8.30 1.73 -2.81
N GLN A 90 -7.96 2.41 -1.71
CA GLN A 90 -7.41 1.77 -0.53
C GLN A 90 -8.31 0.63 -0.02
N LYS A 91 -9.61 0.91 0.11
CA LYS A 91 -10.58 -0.09 0.57
C LYS A 91 -10.64 -1.29 -0.38
N ALA A 92 -10.73 -1.06 -1.68
CA ALA A 92 -10.77 -2.12 -2.68
C ALA A 92 -9.50 -2.99 -2.64
N MET A 93 -8.32 -2.36 -2.48
CA MET A 93 -7.06 -3.09 -2.31
C MET A 93 -7.07 -3.94 -1.03
N HIS A 94 -7.46 -3.37 0.11
CA HIS A 94 -7.53 -4.10 1.38
C HIS A 94 -8.52 -5.27 1.32
N ASP A 95 -9.70 -5.07 0.73
CA ASP A 95 -10.71 -6.12 0.60
C ASP A 95 -10.18 -7.26 -0.29
N SER A 96 -9.55 -6.93 -1.43
CA SER A 96 -8.93 -7.93 -2.31
C SER A 96 -7.77 -8.68 -1.64
N MET A 97 -6.96 -7.97 -0.84
CA MET A 97 -5.85 -8.60 -0.12
C MET A 97 -6.34 -9.54 0.98
N ARG A 98 -7.43 -9.21 1.70
CA ARG A 98 -8.02 -10.08 2.73
C ARG A 98 -8.51 -11.41 2.18
N ASP A 99 -8.89 -11.45 0.91
CA ASP A 99 -9.31 -12.68 0.22
C ASP A 99 -8.11 -13.57 -0.15
N MET A 100 -6.87 -13.09 0.03
CA MET A 100 -5.64 -13.84 -0.28
C MET A 100 -5.02 -14.41 1.00
N ASN A 101 -4.70 -15.71 1.01
CA ASN A 101 -4.14 -16.38 2.18
C ASN A 101 -2.81 -15.78 2.68
N CYS A 102 -1.99 -15.23 1.79
CA CYS A 102 -0.74 -14.57 2.17
C CYS A 102 -0.93 -13.26 2.98
N PHE A 103 -2.12 -12.65 2.94
CA PHE A 103 -2.45 -11.42 3.67
C PHE A 103 -3.47 -11.63 4.81
N ARG A 104 -3.71 -12.86 5.22
CA ARG A 104 -4.73 -13.20 6.23
C ARG A 104 -4.54 -12.49 7.59
N LEU A 105 -3.34 -11.98 7.88
CA LEU A 105 -3.07 -11.16 9.08
C LEU A 105 -3.66 -9.74 9.00
N LEU A 106 -4.17 -9.29 7.86
CA LEU A 106 -4.87 -8.00 7.73
C LEU A 106 -6.23 -7.95 8.43
N GLY A 107 -6.75 -9.09 8.87
CA GLY A 107 -8.07 -9.16 9.50
C GLY A 107 -8.11 -9.89 10.82
N ARG A 108 -7.02 -10.56 11.19
CA ARG A 108 -6.93 -11.36 12.41
C ARG A 108 -5.48 -11.54 12.89
N SER A 109 -5.32 -11.99 14.09
CA SER A 109 -4.02 -12.36 14.64
C SER A 109 -3.50 -13.68 14.05
N LEU A 110 -2.20 -13.88 14.16
CA LEU A 110 -1.53 -15.15 13.85
C LEU A 110 -2.10 -16.27 14.74
N CYS A 111 -2.32 -17.44 14.15
CA CYS A 111 -2.77 -18.63 14.87
C CYS A 111 -1.91 -19.87 14.52
N PRO A 112 -1.93 -20.92 15.36
CA PRO A 112 -1.08 -22.10 15.15
C PRO A 112 -1.27 -22.80 13.78
N THR A 113 -2.48 -22.79 13.23
CA THR A 113 -2.77 -23.35 11.91
C THR A 113 -2.03 -22.62 10.79
N ASP A 114 -1.75 -21.31 10.95
CA ASP A 114 -0.97 -20.56 9.97
C ASP A 114 0.47 -21.09 9.88
N LEU A 115 1.06 -21.48 11.00
CA LEU A 115 2.42 -22.02 11.04
C LEU A 115 2.47 -23.41 10.38
N ILE A 116 1.42 -24.22 10.56
CA ILE A 116 1.28 -25.51 9.88
C ILE A 116 1.22 -25.29 8.38
N ASP A 117 0.32 -24.42 7.92
CA ASP A 117 0.17 -24.08 6.49
C ASP A 117 1.49 -23.61 5.87
N LEU A 118 2.24 -22.73 6.55
CA LEU A 118 3.54 -22.24 6.08
C LEU A 118 4.57 -23.36 5.96
N SER A 119 4.59 -24.29 6.94
CA SER A 119 5.50 -25.42 6.93
C SER A 119 5.17 -26.43 5.82
N GLU A 120 3.89 -26.69 5.57
CA GLU A 120 3.44 -27.58 4.50
C GLU A 120 3.69 -27.00 3.10
N ASN A 121 3.49 -25.68 2.93
CA ASN A 121 3.67 -24.96 1.67
C ASN A 121 5.06 -24.30 1.55
N ARG A 122 6.04 -24.74 2.34
CA ARG A 122 7.39 -24.17 2.39
C ARG A 122 8.05 -24.04 1.01
N CYS A 123 8.94 -23.08 0.87
CA CYS A 123 9.74 -22.92 -0.34
C CYS A 123 10.64 -24.13 -0.55
N ILE A 124 10.53 -24.81 -1.70
CA ILE A 124 11.30 -26.00 -2.04
C ILE A 124 12.66 -25.72 -2.67
N LEU A 125 12.88 -24.47 -3.10
CA LEU A 125 14.13 -24.04 -3.74
C LEU A 125 15.25 -23.88 -2.71
N GLY A 126 16.47 -23.86 -3.25
CA GLY A 126 17.69 -23.61 -2.47
C GLY A 126 18.29 -24.88 -1.87
N GLU A 127 19.32 -24.67 -1.05
CA GLU A 127 20.12 -25.70 -0.40
C GLU A 127 20.20 -25.48 1.11
N GLY A 128 20.57 -26.52 1.85
CA GLY A 128 20.67 -26.51 3.31
C GLY A 128 19.38 -26.93 4.00
N GLN A 129 19.35 -26.75 5.32
CA GLN A 129 18.21 -27.09 6.15
C GLN A 129 17.08 -26.08 6.03
N TYR A 130 15.84 -26.50 6.25
CA TYR A 130 14.69 -25.62 6.34
C TYR A 130 14.72 -24.81 7.63
N GLN A 131 14.42 -23.53 7.49
CA GLN A 131 14.39 -22.57 8.59
C GLN A 131 13.20 -21.64 8.44
N TRP A 132 12.80 -21.00 9.53
CA TRP A 132 11.80 -19.96 9.56
C TRP A 132 12.47 -18.62 9.20
N PHE A 133 11.98 -17.98 8.17
CA PHE A 133 12.43 -16.64 7.80
C PHE A 133 11.42 -15.62 8.33
N SER A 134 11.79 -14.93 9.39
CA SER A 134 11.05 -13.77 9.93
C SER A 134 11.74 -12.51 9.45
N ILE A 135 11.08 -11.80 8.56
CA ILE A 135 11.64 -10.66 7.84
C ILE A 135 11.11 -9.36 8.41
N ASP A 136 12.00 -8.45 8.73
CA ASP A 136 11.75 -7.04 9.06
C ASP A 136 12.76 -6.19 8.28
N TYR A 137 12.33 -5.08 7.70
CA TYR A 137 13.20 -4.19 6.93
C TYR A 137 13.45 -2.88 7.65
N SER A 138 14.65 -2.35 7.51
CA SER A 138 15.03 -1.04 8.04
C SER A 138 14.36 0.06 7.23
N ALA A 139 13.50 0.87 7.89
CA ALA A 139 12.82 2.01 7.27
C ALA A 139 12.20 1.66 5.91
N ALA A 140 11.43 0.56 5.85
CA ALA A 140 10.88 -0.01 4.63
C ALA A 140 10.18 1.02 3.75
N THR A 141 9.31 1.85 4.34
CA THR A 141 8.60 2.91 3.61
C THR A 141 9.52 3.97 3.02
N ASP A 142 10.57 4.36 3.74
CA ASP A 142 11.49 5.42 3.31
C ASP A 142 12.45 4.93 2.21
N ASN A 143 12.82 3.65 2.27
CA ASN A 143 13.81 3.05 1.39
C ASN A 143 13.20 2.38 0.15
N LEU A 144 11.93 1.96 0.19
CA LEU A 144 11.28 1.30 -0.93
C LEU A 144 11.40 2.13 -2.20
N SER A 145 11.83 1.50 -3.30
CA SER A 145 11.98 2.16 -4.59
C SER A 145 10.67 2.84 -5.03
N ALA A 146 10.71 4.15 -5.21
CA ALA A 146 9.58 4.92 -5.74
C ALA A 146 9.20 4.47 -7.16
N ALA A 147 10.19 4.00 -7.95
CA ALA A 147 9.93 3.43 -9.27
C ALA A 147 9.14 2.13 -9.19
N LEU A 148 9.45 1.25 -8.23
CA LEU A 148 8.69 0.02 -8.00
C LEU A 148 7.25 0.34 -7.58
N SER A 149 7.06 1.24 -6.61
CA SER A 149 5.75 1.69 -6.15
C SER A 149 4.90 2.24 -7.30
N SER A 150 5.51 3.10 -8.14
CA SER A 150 4.87 3.67 -9.33
C SER A 150 4.46 2.57 -10.34
N ARG A 151 5.32 1.59 -10.56
CA ARG A 151 5.05 0.49 -11.50
C ARG A 151 3.89 -0.39 -11.01
N ILE A 152 3.85 -0.70 -9.71
CA ILE A 152 2.74 -1.44 -9.10
C ILE A 152 1.42 -0.67 -9.30
N MET A 153 1.39 0.62 -8.98
CA MET A 153 0.21 1.45 -9.17
C MET A 153 -0.22 1.54 -10.64
N GLN A 154 0.71 1.75 -11.56
CA GLN A 154 0.41 1.79 -13.00
C GLN A 154 -0.27 0.49 -13.45
N ARG A 155 0.20 -0.65 -12.96
CA ARG A 155 -0.40 -1.96 -13.29
C ARG A 155 -1.78 -2.13 -12.70
N LEU A 156 -1.99 -1.73 -11.45
CA LEU A 156 -3.30 -1.77 -10.80
C LEU A 156 -4.34 -0.88 -11.50
N LEU A 157 -3.89 0.27 -12.00
CA LEU A 157 -4.75 1.30 -12.59
C LEU A 157 -4.82 1.23 -14.13
N GLN A 158 -4.31 0.18 -14.75
CA GLN A 158 -4.19 0.10 -16.21
C GLN A 158 -5.51 0.25 -16.98
N ASN A 159 -6.64 -0.11 -16.35
CA ASN A 159 -7.97 -0.07 -16.94
C ASN A 159 -8.83 1.09 -16.39
N GLN A 160 -8.21 2.08 -15.73
CA GLN A 160 -8.90 3.24 -15.19
C GLN A 160 -8.82 4.43 -16.15
N ASP A 161 -9.79 5.34 -16.05
CA ASP A 161 -9.77 6.62 -16.75
C ASP A 161 -8.51 7.41 -16.39
N GLU A 162 -7.93 8.11 -17.36
CA GLU A 162 -6.62 8.76 -17.20
C GLU A 162 -6.63 9.83 -16.10
N GLU A 163 -7.73 10.59 -15.95
CA GLU A 163 -7.84 11.59 -14.88
C GLU A 163 -7.82 10.98 -13.49
N ILE A 164 -8.57 9.88 -13.29
CA ILE A 164 -8.61 9.13 -12.03
C ILE A 164 -7.25 8.51 -11.75
N LYS A 165 -6.64 7.92 -12.76
CA LYS A 165 -5.30 7.33 -12.67
C LYS A 165 -4.26 8.36 -12.25
N GLN A 166 -4.24 9.55 -12.87
CA GLN A 166 -3.31 10.63 -12.53
C GLN A 166 -3.51 11.11 -11.10
N MET A 167 -4.75 11.28 -10.65
CA MET A 167 -5.05 11.66 -9.28
C MET A 167 -4.52 10.63 -8.28
N TRP A 168 -4.81 9.35 -8.47
CA TRP A 168 -4.35 8.30 -7.57
C TRP A 168 -2.83 8.09 -7.62
N MET A 169 -2.23 8.21 -8.79
CA MET A 169 -0.78 8.19 -8.93
C MET A 169 -0.11 9.34 -8.18
N SER A 170 -0.74 10.53 -8.12
CA SER A 170 -0.21 11.70 -7.41
C SER A 170 -0.09 11.47 -5.90
N VAL A 171 -0.92 10.60 -5.31
CA VAL A 171 -0.90 10.28 -3.87
C VAL A 171 0.32 9.45 -3.46
N LEU A 172 0.91 8.70 -4.41
CA LEU A 172 2.17 7.96 -4.18
C LEU A 172 3.39 8.64 -4.81
N ALA A 173 3.18 9.61 -5.69
CA ALA A 173 4.27 10.37 -6.30
C ALA A 173 5.05 11.15 -5.23
N PRO A 174 6.30 11.55 -5.50
CA PRO A 174 7.07 12.36 -4.59
C PRO A 174 6.36 13.66 -4.20
N HIS A 175 6.36 13.97 -2.91
CA HIS A 175 5.73 15.14 -2.33
C HIS A 175 6.75 16.24 -1.98
N TYR A 176 6.26 17.48 -1.81
CA TYR A 176 6.95 18.51 -1.09
C TYR A 176 6.61 18.41 0.39
N CYS A 177 7.57 18.00 1.20
CA CYS A 177 7.44 17.82 2.64
C CYS A 177 7.83 19.13 3.36
N ARG A 178 6.98 19.60 4.27
CA ARG A 178 7.25 20.76 5.11
C ARG A 178 7.05 20.44 6.59
N TYR A 179 7.80 21.12 7.41
CA TYR A 179 7.64 21.02 8.86
C TYR A 179 6.41 21.83 9.35
N PRO A 180 5.78 21.47 10.48
CA PRO A 180 4.72 22.27 11.08
C PRO A 180 5.28 23.58 11.66
N PHE A 181 4.38 24.54 11.90
CA PHE A 181 4.73 25.75 12.65
C PHE A 181 5.21 25.37 14.09
N PRO A 182 6.21 26.05 14.68
CA PRO A 182 6.98 27.18 14.14
C PRO A 182 8.17 26.79 13.24
N TYR A 183 8.50 25.51 13.13
CA TYR A 183 9.69 25.05 12.37
C TYR A 183 9.61 25.37 10.88
N SER A 184 8.41 25.52 10.33
CA SER A 184 8.19 25.89 8.92
C SER A 184 8.76 27.27 8.56
N GLU A 185 9.03 28.14 9.54
CA GLU A 185 9.69 29.44 9.30
C GLU A 185 11.20 29.30 9.15
N GLN A 186 11.77 28.26 9.74
CA GLN A 186 13.21 28.03 9.80
C GLN A 186 13.69 27.05 8.71
N VAL A 187 12.84 26.11 8.32
CA VAL A 187 13.19 25.03 7.39
C VAL A 187 12.36 25.12 6.12
N LYS A 188 13.02 25.29 4.99
CA LYS A 188 12.36 25.27 3.68
C LYS A 188 11.74 23.90 3.38
N PRO A 189 10.63 23.84 2.62
CA PRO A 189 10.07 22.57 2.17
C PRO A 189 11.10 21.73 1.42
N VAL A 190 11.14 20.45 1.74
CA VAL A 190 12.08 19.48 1.16
C VAL A 190 11.33 18.58 0.18
N GLU A 191 11.92 18.34 -0.95
CA GLU A 191 11.40 17.43 -1.96
C GLU A 191 11.71 15.98 -1.60
N GLN A 192 10.69 15.14 -1.52
CA GLN A 192 10.87 13.69 -1.41
C GLN A 192 11.58 13.16 -2.66
N LYS A 193 12.63 12.38 -2.49
CA LYS A 193 13.42 11.82 -3.59
C LYS A 193 13.13 10.35 -3.84
N ASN A 194 12.78 9.61 -2.79
CA ASN A 194 12.54 8.16 -2.85
C ASN A 194 11.52 7.75 -1.78
N GLY A 195 11.19 6.48 -1.74
CA GLY A 195 10.32 5.89 -0.73
C GLY A 195 8.86 6.26 -0.89
N GLN A 196 8.11 5.93 0.14
CA GLN A 196 6.71 6.26 0.32
C GLN A 196 6.55 7.05 1.61
N LEU A 197 5.59 7.97 1.65
CA LEU A 197 5.31 8.71 2.87
C LEU A 197 4.55 7.85 3.89
N MET A 198 5.09 7.72 5.10
CA MET A 198 4.37 7.13 6.22
C MET A 198 3.18 8.03 6.57
N GLY A 199 1.96 7.54 6.37
CA GLY A 199 0.71 8.31 6.47
C GLY A 199 0.03 8.56 5.12
N SER A 200 0.67 8.19 4.00
CA SER A 200 -0.06 8.06 2.73
C SER A 200 -0.99 6.86 2.81
N ILE A 201 -2.23 7.09 2.45
CA ILE A 201 -3.32 6.10 2.53
C ILE A 201 -3.08 4.88 1.60
N LEU A 202 -2.30 5.02 0.54
CA LEU A 202 -1.95 3.95 -0.39
C LEU A 202 -0.59 3.29 -0.08
N SER A 203 0.19 3.84 0.85
CA SER A 203 1.54 3.35 1.16
C SER A 203 1.52 1.90 1.66
N PHE A 204 0.68 1.60 2.65
CA PHE A 204 0.62 0.26 3.25
C PHE A 204 0.24 -0.83 2.24
N PRO A 205 -0.86 -0.74 1.47
CA PRO A 205 -1.20 -1.78 0.52
C PRO A 205 -0.15 -1.94 -0.60
N ILE A 206 0.50 -0.87 -1.04
CA ILE A 206 1.58 -0.95 -2.03
C ILE A 206 2.83 -1.60 -1.43
N LEU A 207 3.16 -1.32 -0.18
CA LEU A 207 4.26 -1.98 0.52
C LEU A 207 4.00 -3.49 0.66
N CYS A 208 2.79 -3.89 1.04
CA CYS A 208 2.38 -5.29 1.08
C CYS A 208 2.58 -6.00 -0.27
N LEU A 209 2.16 -5.36 -1.37
CA LEU A 209 2.30 -5.91 -2.72
C LEU A 209 3.77 -5.96 -3.16
N ALA A 210 4.57 -4.94 -2.83
CA ALA A 210 6.00 -4.92 -3.12
C ALA A 210 6.72 -6.05 -2.39
N ASN A 211 6.41 -6.24 -1.11
CA ASN A 211 6.99 -7.29 -0.26
C ASN A 211 6.59 -8.69 -0.77
N LEU A 212 5.31 -8.92 -1.07
CA LEU A 212 4.87 -10.16 -1.71
C LEU A 212 5.55 -10.38 -3.06
N GLY A 213 5.68 -9.33 -3.87
CA GLY A 213 6.37 -9.38 -5.17
C GLY A 213 7.82 -9.81 -5.04
N LEU A 214 8.53 -9.33 -4.02
CA LEU A 214 9.90 -9.77 -3.71
C LEU A 214 9.96 -11.27 -3.40
N TYR A 215 9.06 -11.77 -2.56
CA TYR A 215 8.96 -13.20 -2.26
C TYR A 215 8.69 -14.04 -3.51
N LEU A 216 7.70 -13.66 -4.31
CA LEU A 216 7.35 -14.38 -5.55
C LEU A 216 8.48 -14.34 -6.58
N TYR A 217 9.23 -13.24 -6.65
CA TYR A 217 10.41 -13.15 -7.52
C TYR A 217 11.54 -14.07 -7.07
N ASN A 218 11.73 -14.26 -5.77
CA ASN A 218 12.63 -15.29 -5.24
C ASN A 218 12.22 -16.69 -5.68
N LEU A 219 10.92 -16.92 -5.83
CA LEU A 219 10.34 -18.21 -6.24
C LEU A 219 10.08 -18.32 -7.76
N ARG A 220 10.67 -17.45 -8.60
CA ARG A 220 10.39 -17.48 -10.05
C ARG A 220 10.73 -18.80 -10.73
N GLU A 221 11.70 -19.54 -10.19
CA GLU A 221 12.12 -20.86 -10.70
C GLU A 221 11.31 -22.04 -10.10
N ASP A 222 10.45 -21.78 -9.12
CA ASP A 222 9.55 -22.76 -8.54
C ASP A 222 8.38 -23.02 -9.50
N SER A 223 8.23 -24.23 -9.97
CA SER A 223 7.18 -24.65 -10.90
C SER A 223 5.82 -24.90 -10.23
N ARG A 224 5.73 -24.85 -8.92
CA ARG A 224 4.46 -25.05 -8.22
C ARG A 224 3.42 -24.00 -8.59
N PRO A 225 2.13 -24.34 -8.50
CA PRO A 225 1.04 -23.39 -8.72
C PRO A 225 1.18 -22.14 -7.84
N LEU A 226 0.73 -20.99 -8.36
CA LEU A 226 0.76 -19.72 -7.62
C LEU A 226 0.03 -19.81 -6.27
N ARG A 227 -1.07 -20.56 -6.22
CA ARG A 227 -1.83 -20.81 -4.98
C ARG A 227 -0.95 -21.35 -3.86
N ASP A 228 -0.13 -22.36 -4.15
CA ASP A 228 0.72 -23.02 -3.16
C ASP A 228 1.82 -22.07 -2.67
N LYS A 229 2.38 -21.26 -3.58
CA LYS A 229 3.34 -20.23 -3.22
C LYS A 229 2.72 -19.17 -2.30
N LEU A 230 1.47 -18.74 -2.57
CA LEU A 230 0.75 -17.78 -1.74
C LEU A 230 0.34 -18.36 -0.37
N ASN A 231 0.11 -19.66 -0.27
CA ASN A 231 -0.14 -20.32 1.01
C ASN A 231 1.13 -20.45 1.88
N GLY A 232 2.30 -20.43 1.25
CA GLY A 232 3.61 -20.59 1.90
C GLY A 232 4.21 -19.31 2.48
N VAL A 233 3.48 -18.21 2.52
CA VAL A 233 3.98 -16.91 3.03
C VAL A 233 2.89 -16.13 3.75
N LEU A 234 3.28 -15.40 4.80
CA LEU A 234 2.47 -14.35 5.42
C LEU A 234 3.14 -13.02 5.24
N VAL A 235 2.37 -12.01 4.84
CA VAL A 235 2.83 -10.63 4.65
C VAL A 235 1.90 -9.66 5.36
N ASN A 236 2.47 -8.71 6.11
CA ASN A 236 1.74 -7.62 6.76
C ASN A 236 2.58 -6.33 6.74
N GLY A 237 2.40 -5.53 5.69
CA GLY A 237 3.27 -4.37 5.46
C GLY A 237 4.68 -4.77 5.08
N ASP A 238 5.62 -4.38 5.91
CA ASP A 238 7.05 -4.74 5.84
C ASP A 238 7.36 -6.09 6.50
N ASP A 239 6.51 -6.58 7.38
CA ASP A 239 6.69 -7.89 8.00
C ASP A 239 6.38 -9.03 7.02
N MET A 240 7.21 -10.07 7.05
CA MET A 240 7.00 -11.29 6.28
C MET A 240 7.46 -12.52 7.06
N LEU A 241 6.71 -13.61 6.94
CA LEU A 241 7.05 -14.91 7.54
C LEU A 241 6.86 -16.03 6.52
N TYR A 242 7.88 -16.87 6.35
CA TYR A 242 7.81 -18.07 5.52
C TYR A 242 8.87 -19.10 5.93
N VAL A 243 8.78 -20.31 5.38
CA VAL A 243 9.77 -21.39 5.59
C VAL A 243 10.52 -21.64 4.31
N ALA A 244 11.85 -21.62 4.38
CA ALA A 244 12.73 -21.87 3.23
C ALA A 244 14.05 -22.53 3.65
N LYS A 245 14.81 -23.01 2.67
CA LYS A 245 16.17 -23.50 2.89
C LYS A 245 17.15 -22.35 3.10
N HIS A 246 18.19 -22.57 3.86
CA HIS A 246 19.15 -21.55 4.29
C HIS A 246 19.67 -20.65 3.16
N SER A 247 20.05 -21.20 2.01
CA SER A 247 20.56 -20.44 0.88
C SER A 247 19.59 -19.39 0.29
N MET A 248 18.29 -19.55 0.56
CA MET A 248 17.28 -18.56 0.13
C MET A 248 17.37 -17.24 0.88
N TRP A 249 18.03 -17.21 2.05
CA TRP A 249 18.23 -15.99 2.80
C TRP A 249 19.09 -14.97 2.04
N GLU A 250 20.27 -15.39 1.57
CA GLU A 250 21.17 -14.50 0.83
C GLU A 250 20.51 -13.95 -0.42
N ARG A 251 19.77 -14.81 -1.15
CA ARG A 251 19.01 -14.41 -2.34
C ARG A 251 17.94 -13.38 -2.00
N HIS A 252 17.22 -13.55 -0.88
CA HIS A 252 16.21 -12.58 -0.43
C HIS A 252 16.86 -11.25 -0.06
N VAL A 253 17.99 -11.26 0.64
CA VAL A 253 18.75 -10.07 1.01
C VAL A 253 19.22 -9.30 -0.23
N GLU A 254 19.80 -10.00 -1.21
CA GLU A 254 20.33 -9.39 -2.44
C GLU A 254 19.23 -8.72 -3.25
N ILE A 255 18.14 -9.45 -3.50
CA ILE A 255 17.01 -8.91 -4.28
C ILE A 255 16.32 -7.79 -3.52
N GLY A 256 16.14 -7.93 -2.20
CA GLY A 256 15.58 -6.89 -1.34
C GLY A 256 16.34 -5.57 -1.46
N LYS A 257 17.67 -5.61 -1.39
CA LYS A 257 18.52 -4.42 -1.57
C LYS A 257 18.27 -3.71 -2.90
N SER A 258 18.04 -4.46 -3.98
CA SER A 258 17.84 -3.88 -5.32
C SER A 258 16.55 -3.03 -5.42
N VAL A 259 15.59 -3.24 -4.53
CA VAL A 259 14.32 -2.51 -4.46
C VAL A 259 14.17 -1.65 -3.21
N GLY A 260 15.24 -1.54 -2.41
CA GLY A 260 15.28 -0.72 -1.20
C GLY A 260 14.73 -1.40 0.06
N LEU A 261 14.38 -2.68 0.01
CA LEU A 261 13.96 -3.47 1.16
C LEU A 261 15.19 -4.12 1.82
N VAL A 262 15.84 -3.36 2.68
CA VAL A 262 17.09 -3.77 3.37
C VAL A 262 16.74 -4.38 4.72
N MET A 263 17.26 -5.59 5.01
CA MET A 263 17.03 -6.29 6.27
C MET A 263 17.39 -5.44 7.49
N SER A 264 16.55 -5.48 8.51
CA SER A 264 16.77 -4.79 9.78
C SER A 264 17.73 -5.61 10.64
N PRO A 265 18.93 -5.08 10.98
CA PRO A 265 19.85 -5.81 11.84
C PRO A 265 19.24 -6.12 13.22
N GLY A 266 19.31 -7.39 13.65
CA GLY A 266 18.79 -7.84 14.94
C GLY A 266 17.28 -7.94 15.06
N LYS A 267 16.53 -7.81 13.93
CA LYS A 267 15.07 -8.00 13.89
C LYS A 267 14.63 -8.94 12.76
N ALA A 268 15.45 -9.14 11.75
CA ALA A 268 15.24 -10.16 10.74
C ALA A 268 16.01 -11.43 11.15
N TYR A 269 15.35 -12.60 11.11
CA TYR A 269 15.91 -13.87 11.60
C TYR A 269 15.63 -14.99 10.61
N TYR A 270 16.51 -15.97 10.63
CA TYR A 270 16.39 -17.25 9.93
C TYR A 270 16.95 -18.41 10.75
#